data_2baacd33c941faf7a7a5d672116c3f82
#
_entry.id   2baacd33c941faf7a7a5d672116c3f82
#
_cell.length_a   1.000
_cell.length_b   1.000
_cell.length_c   1.000
_cell.angle_alpha   90.00
_cell.angle_beta   90.00
_cell.angle_gamma   90.00
#
_symmetry.space_group_name_H-M   'P 1'
#
loop_
_entity.id
_entity.type
_entity.pdbx_description
1 polymer ?
#
loop_
_entity_poly.entity_id
_entity_poly.type
_entity_poly.pdbx_seq_one_letter_code
_entity_poly.pdbx_strand_id
1 'polypeptide(L)'
;MLKAQRLFVIFLVPSFFTIACSNSESFVDVGSELNLAEDYFIENSLGELTFQEYTDYIPFDDSAYPYVGLPRINIGTVGPIKDKETEVPGILQVWGKDSTETGLLDLTIKGRGNTTWTYPKKPFTITFDKKTPFLGLPAAKKWVLLANYRDRTLMRNSIAFEIANKTSLAWTPSGKFAEVFLNGKYLGCYFVCEKIEVKKNRLELSENSYLLEFDTYYDADYKFRTALNDLPVNIKYPKVVDDSSFSFIQNYMASTETALQQNANSLDYQNYIDQESFADYLIVYAMANNSEPEHPKSVYMHKDGEGKLIAGPVWDFDYSTFKIEKTGFTNRYSPVFKHLIRKNAFKTILAERWDTYKPEFEGIFSFIDSLANYTAKANERNIKLWPIKIEWNKIGDEEKTFDESVDMLKNCIRKRIDELDTLIKKL
;
A
#
# COMPACT_ATOMS: atom_id res chain seq x y z
N MET A 1 37.25 53.48 -6.63
CA MET A 1 36.25 54.55 -6.78
C MET A 1 34.98 53.98 -7.36
N LEU A 2 33.87 54.42 -6.84
CA LEU A 2 32.49 54.17 -7.16
C LEU A 2 31.89 52.75 -6.89
N LYS A 3 31.16 52.73 -5.79
CA LYS A 3 30.16 51.74 -5.39
C LYS A 3 28.90 51.94 -6.27
N ALA A 4 28.33 50.84 -6.75
CA ALA A 4 26.95 50.83 -7.30
C ALA A 4 26.07 50.01 -6.33
N GLN A 5 25.16 50.72 -5.67
CA GLN A 5 24.06 50.16 -4.89
C GLN A 5 22.99 49.63 -5.82
N ARG A 6 22.53 48.42 -5.59
CA ARG A 6 21.31 47.92 -6.23
C ARG A 6 20.13 48.06 -5.28
N LEU A 7 19.18 48.83 -5.75
CA LEU A 7 17.87 49.07 -5.13
C LEU A 7 16.96 47.86 -5.37
N PHE A 8 16.41 47.24 -4.31
CA PHE A 8 15.33 46.28 -4.39
C PHE A 8 14.00 47.05 -4.31
N VAL A 9 13.18 46.93 -5.33
CA VAL A 9 11.80 47.45 -5.36
C VAL A 9 10.88 46.26 -5.05
N ILE A 10 10.17 46.36 -3.94
CA ILE A 10 9.11 45.44 -3.55
C ILE A 10 7.79 45.99 -4.08
N PHE A 11 7.12 45.28 -4.96
CA PHE A 11 5.76 45.61 -5.37
C PHE A 11 4.78 44.86 -4.45
N LEU A 12 4.05 45.63 -3.64
CA LEU A 12 2.85 45.23 -2.94
C LEU A 12 1.66 45.46 -3.90
N VAL A 13 0.89 44.40 -4.16
CA VAL A 13 -0.41 44.51 -4.83
C VAL A 13 -1.49 44.17 -3.82
N PRO A 14 -2.40 45.06 -3.49
CA PRO A 14 -3.58 44.74 -2.70
C PRO A 14 -4.72 44.29 -3.61
N SER A 15 -5.25 43.09 -3.44
CA SER A 15 -6.51 42.69 -4.05
C SER A 15 -7.60 42.65 -3.01
N PHE A 16 -8.45 43.64 -3.02
CA PHE A 16 -9.76 43.62 -2.39
C PHE A 16 -10.71 42.80 -3.26
N PHE A 17 -11.36 41.82 -2.72
CA PHE A 17 -12.64 41.35 -3.22
C PHE A 17 -13.61 41.22 -2.05
N THR A 18 -14.54 42.18 -1.99
CA THR A 18 -15.77 42.10 -1.24
C THR A 18 -16.82 41.47 -2.14
N ILE A 19 -17.40 40.36 -1.73
CA ILE A 19 -18.73 39.94 -2.21
C ILE A 19 -19.56 39.60 -0.98
N ALA A 20 -20.54 40.46 -0.73
CA ALA A 20 -21.63 40.15 0.17
C ALA A 20 -22.68 39.37 -0.60
N CYS A 21 -23.13 38.25 -0.06
CA CYS A 21 -24.46 37.71 -0.31
C CYS A 21 -24.92 36.93 0.89
N SER A 22 -25.98 37.42 1.47
CA SER A 22 -26.80 36.78 2.47
C SER A 22 -27.49 35.55 1.92
N ASN A 23 -27.42 34.42 2.60
CA ASN A 23 -28.62 33.63 2.94
C ASN A 23 -28.22 32.59 3.99
N SER A 24 -28.97 32.60 5.06
CA SER A 24 -28.88 31.73 6.22
C SER A 24 -29.43 30.34 5.88
N GLU A 25 -28.59 29.39 5.66
CA GLU A 25 -28.83 27.97 5.94
C GLU A 25 -27.65 27.44 6.74
N SER A 26 -27.98 26.83 7.89
CA SER A 26 -27.03 26.30 8.84
C SER A 26 -26.22 25.16 8.17
N PHE A 27 -25.11 25.49 7.55
CA PHE A 27 -24.06 24.53 7.28
C PHE A 27 -23.44 24.15 8.63
N VAL A 28 -23.65 22.92 9.04
CA VAL A 28 -22.82 22.29 10.07
C VAL A 28 -21.39 22.37 9.51
N ASP A 29 -20.50 23.06 10.21
CA ASP A 29 -19.12 23.26 9.82
C ASP A 29 -18.37 21.91 9.87
N VAL A 30 -18.39 21.19 8.76
CA VAL A 30 -17.64 19.95 8.58
C VAL A 30 -16.11 20.22 8.61
N GLY A 31 -15.70 21.48 8.49
CA GLY A 31 -14.30 21.90 8.60
C GLY A 31 -13.73 21.73 10.01
N SER A 32 -14.56 21.89 11.05
CA SER A 32 -14.13 21.70 12.43
C SER A 32 -13.89 20.22 12.79
N GLU A 33 -14.62 19.29 12.18
CA GLU A 33 -14.39 17.85 12.40
C GLU A 33 -13.19 17.32 11.61
N LEU A 34 -12.83 17.93 10.46
CA LEU A 34 -11.64 17.57 9.69
C LEU A 34 -10.33 18.05 10.34
N ASN A 35 -10.38 19.15 11.10
CA ASN A 35 -9.26 19.63 11.91
C ASN A 35 -8.97 18.72 13.11
N LEU A 36 -9.90 17.84 13.53
CA LEU A 36 -9.64 16.92 14.64
C LEU A 36 -8.42 16.01 14.40
N ALA A 37 -8.11 15.66 13.14
CA ALA A 37 -6.92 14.88 12.85
C ALA A 37 -5.65 15.76 12.89
N GLU A 38 -5.71 16.99 12.39
CA GLU A 38 -4.58 17.93 12.44
C GLU A 38 -4.38 18.48 13.86
N ASP A 39 -5.44 18.87 14.55
CA ASP A 39 -5.41 19.32 15.96
C ASP A 39 -4.94 18.19 16.88
N TYR A 40 -5.31 16.94 16.58
CA TYR A 40 -4.83 15.79 17.32
C TYR A 40 -3.32 15.59 17.21
N PHE A 41 -2.72 15.89 16.07
CA PHE A 41 -1.27 15.81 15.89
C PHE A 41 -0.53 17.06 16.41
N ILE A 42 -1.22 18.19 16.63
CA ILE A 42 -0.62 19.47 17.02
C ILE A 42 -0.79 19.75 18.53
N GLU A 43 -1.92 19.45 19.12
CA GLU A 43 -2.28 19.88 20.49
C GLU A 43 -1.86 18.94 21.64
N ASN A 44 -1.47 17.70 21.37
CA ASN A 44 -0.98 16.83 22.43
C ASN A 44 0.56 16.97 22.61
N SER A 45 1.04 18.18 22.84
CA SER A 45 2.33 18.38 23.47
C SER A 45 2.22 18.01 24.96
N LEU A 46 2.13 16.71 25.25
CA LEU A 46 2.48 16.22 26.57
C LEU A 46 3.99 16.47 26.69
N GLY A 47 4.40 17.21 27.73
CA GLY A 47 5.81 17.41 28.04
C GLY A 47 6.58 16.10 28.08
N GLU A 48 7.89 16.12 28.15
CA GLU A 48 8.76 14.94 28.23
C GLU A 48 8.21 13.93 29.25
N LEU A 49 7.32 13.03 28.79
CA LEU A 49 6.85 11.90 29.57
C LEU A 49 7.81 10.75 29.34
N THR A 50 8.35 10.22 30.42
CA THR A 50 9.15 8.99 30.36
C THR A 50 8.22 7.78 30.15
N PHE A 51 8.73 6.71 29.56
CA PHE A 51 7.98 5.48 29.27
C PHE A 51 7.30 4.88 30.52
N GLN A 52 7.81 5.17 31.72
CA GLN A 52 7.24 4.72 33.00
C GLN A 52 5.96 5.46 33.41
N GLU A 53 5.71 6.64 32.87
CA GLU A 53 4.50 7.43 33.19
C GLU A 53 3.28 7.02 32.37
N TYR A 54 3.47 6.14 31.35
CA TYR A 54 2.41 5.58 30.50
C TYR A 54 1.75 4.31 31.05
N THR A 55 1.90 4.04 32.35
CA THR A 55 1.19 2.94 33.00
C THR A 55 -0.34 3.12 33.04
N ASP A 56 -0.80 4.33 32.89
CA ASP A 56 -2.22 4.64 32.76
C ASP A 56 -2.61 4.73 31.27
N TYR A 57 -2.71 3.56 30.67
CA TYR A 57 -3.28 3.34 29.37
C TYR A 57 -4.65 4.02 29.24
N ILE A 58 -4.81 4.93 28.27
CA ILE A 58 -6.07 5.64 28.08
C ILE A 58 -7.08 4.66 27.47
N PRO A 59 -8.10 4.21 28.23
CA PRO A 59 -9.13 3.35 27.66
C PRO A 59 -9.93 4.11 26.61
N PHE A 60 -10.32 3.42 25.53
CA PHE A 60 -11.25 3.98 24.56
C PHE A 60 -12.69 3.90 25.13
N ASP A 61 -13.55 4.78 24.65
CA ASP A 61 -14.95 4.78 25.04
C ASP A 61 -15.74 3.68 24.30
N ASP A 62 -15.99 2.58 25.00
CA ASP A 62 -16.70 1.42 24.48
C ASP A 62 -18.21 1.72 24.28
N SER A 63 -18.77 2.69 24.99
CA SER A 63 -20.16 3.11 24.82
C SER A 63 -20.39 3.90 23.54
N ALA A 64 -19.43 4.76 23.16
CA ALA A 64 -19.45 5.51 21.90
C ALA A 64 -19.13 4.62 20.70
N TYR A 65 -18.27 3.60 20.87
CA TYR A 65 -17.81 2.71 19.82
C TYR A 65 -17.97 1.22 20.21
N PRO A 66 -19.23 0.71 20.35
CA PRO A 66 -19.46 -0.66 20.74
C PRO A 66 -18.87 -1.65 19.74
N TYR A 67 -18.51 -2.84 20.20
CA TYR A 67 -17.91 -3.89 19.38
C TYR A 67 -18.78 -4.26 18.18
N VAL A 68 -18.17 -4.30 16.98
CA VAL A 68 -18.86 -4.60 15.71
C VAL A 68 -18.34 -5.82 14.97
N GLY A 69 -17.56 -6.66 15.67
CA GLY A 69 -17.04 -7.89 15.10
C GLY A 69 -15.56 -7.85 14.75
N LEU A 70 -14.93 -6.66 14.71
CA LEU A 70 -13.51 -6.51 14.46
C LEU A 70 -12.71 -6.37 15.76
N PRO A 71 -11.46 -6.86 15.82
CA PRO A 71 -10.56 -6.54 16.91
C PRO A 71 -10.35 -5.00 16.98
N ARG A 72 -10.20 -4.51 18.20
CA ARG A 72 -9.98 -3.10 18.50
C ARG A 72 -8.56 -2.92 19.00
N ILE A 73 -7.76 -2.17 18.26
CA ILE A 73 -6.37 -1.86 18.61
C ILE A 73 -6.36 -0.51 19.31
N ASN A 74 -5.98 -0.51 20.58
CA ASN A 74 -5.80 0.71 21.35
C ASN A 74 -4.31 1.01 21.52
N ILE A 75 -3.88 2.19 21.08
CA ILE A 75 -2.49 2.65 21.10
C ILE A 75 -2.39 3.89 21.96
N GLY A 76 -1.49 3.87 22.95
CA GLY A 76 -1.05 5.04 23.70
C GLY A 76 0.35 5.44 23.25
N THR A 77 0.61 6.74 23.05
CA THR A 77 1.93 7.25 22.64
C THR A 77 2.43 8.35 23.57
N VAL A 78 3.77 8.43 23.77
CA VAL A 78 4.39 9.45 24.63
C VAL A 78 4.35 10.85 24.04
N GLY A 79 3.92 10.99 22.79
CA GLY A 79 3.85 12.28 22.11
C GLY A 79 3.16 12.16 20.76
N PRO A 80 2.97 13.27 20.04
CA PRO A 80 2.30 13.31 18.76
C PRO A 80 3.13 12.65 17.65
N ILE A 81 2.45 11.97 16.71
CA ILE A 81 3.07 11.41 15.50
C ILE A 81 3.03 12.48 14.42
N LYS A 82 4.13 13.19 14.20
CA LYS A 82 4.20 14.38 13.33
C LYS A 82 4.62 14.08 11.90
N ASP A 83 5.40 13.01 11.69
CA ASP A 83 6.03 12.71 10.41
C ASP A 83 6.24 11.20 10.18
N LYS A 84 6.94 10.86 9.11
CA LYS A 84 7.24 9.48 8.69
C LYS A 84 8.61 8.98 9.16
N GLU A 85 9.45 9.87 9.68
CA GLU A 85 10.83 9.62 10.05
C GLU A 85 10.97 9.36 11.57
N THR A 86 10.28 10.15 12.37
CA THR A 86 10.36 10.11 13.84
C THR A 86 9.56 8.94 14.40
N GLU A 87 10.23 8.00 15.03
CA GLU A 87 9.59 6.90 15.77
C GLU A 87 9.20 7.37 17.17
N VAL A 88 7.91 7.38 17.46
CA VAL A 88 7.35 7.77 18.76
C VAL A 88 7.11 6.53 19.60
N PRO A 89 7.68 6.41 20.81
CA PRO A 89 7.41 5.30 21.71
C PRO A 89 5.94 5.25 22.15
N GLY A 90 5.46 4.03 22.40
CA GLY A 90 4.09 3.83 22.82
C GLY A 90 3.85 2.39 23.28
N ILE A 91 2.61 2.16 23.67
CA ILE A 91 2.09 0.85 24.06
C ILE A 91 0.83 0.54 23.25
N LEU A 92 0.57 -0.74 23.06
CA LEU A 92 -0.59 -1.23 22.31
C LEU A 92 -1.24 -2.39 23.05
N GLN A 93 -2.57 -2.42 23.00
CA GLN A 93 -3.34 -3.57 23.46
C GLN A 93 -4.45 -3.87 22.43
N VAL A 94 -4.70 -5.16 22.18
CA VAL A 94 -5.80 -5.62 21.35
C VAL A 94 -6.97 -6.05 22.23
N TRP A 95 -8.15 -5.59 21.89
CA TRP A 95 -9.41 -5.90 22.55
C TRP A 95 -10.35 -6.63 21.60
N GLY A 96 -10.84 -7.77 22.04
CA GLY A 96 -11.94 -8.48 21.40
C GLY A 96 -13.31 -7.92 21.85
N LYS A 97 -14.30 -8.81 21.85
CA LYS A 97 -15.67 -8.45 22.25
C LYS A 97 -15.77 -8.11 23.75
N ASP A 98 -15.34 -9.01 24.61
CA ASP A 98 -15.60 -8.95 26.06
C ASP A 98 -14.31 -8.92 26.90
N SER A 99 -13.14 -9.01 26.26
CA SER A 99 -11.85 -9.07 26.94
C SER A 99 -10.69 -8.61 26.04
N THR A 100 -9.53 -8.41 26.67
CA THR A 100 -8.28 -8.20 25.95
C THR A 100 -7.81 -9.49 25.33
N GLU A 101 -7.34 -9.42 24.08
CA GLU A 101 -6.72 -10.54 23.34
C GLU A 101 -5.20 -10.61 23.56
N THR A 102 -4.60 -9.46 23.97
CA THR A 102 -3.17 -9.35 24.27
C THR A 102 -2.93 -8.67 25.61
N GLY A 103 -1.76 -8.91 26.23
CA GLY A 103 -1.20 -7.97 27.21
C GLY A 103 -0.82 -6.64 26.55
N LEU A 104 -0.28 -5.74 27.32
CA LEU A 104 0.34 -4.51 26.81
C LEU A 104 1.61 -4.87 26.02
N LEU A 105 1.74 -4.32 24.82
CA LEU A 105 2.86 -4.53 23.90
C LEU A 105 3.60 -3.22 23.71
N ASP A 106 4.87 -3.19 24.07
CA ASP A 106 5.74 -2.04 23.81
C ASP A 106 6.04 -1.92 22.34
N LEU A 107 5.99 -0.70 21.82
CA LEU A 107 6.24 -0.40 20.42
C LEU A 107 6.83 0.99 20.19
N THR A 108 7.29 1.21 18.97
CA THR A 108 7.36 2.55 18.38
C THR A 108 6.39 2.65 17.21
N ILE A 109 5.88 3.87 16.97
CA ILE A 109 4.95 4.18 15.88
C ILE A 109 5.42 5.42 15.14
N LYS A 110 5.24 5.42 13.82
CA LYS A 110 5.44 6.60 12.97
C LYS A 110 4.50 6.62 11.79
N GLY A 111 4.37 7.77 11.14
CA GLY A 111 3.69 7.90 9.88
C GLY A 111 4.34 7.05 8.78
N ARG A 112 3.59 6.81 7.69
CA ARG A 112 4.10 6.10 6.52
C ARG A 112 3.45 6.56 5.21
N GLY A 113 4.00 6.08 4.11
CA GLY A 113 3.53 6.37 2.76
C GLY A 113 4.01 7.74 2.26
N ASN A 114 3.94 7.94 0.97
CA ASN A 114 4.28 9.21 0.33
C ASN A 114 3.01 10.03 0.13
N THR A 115 2.25 9.75 -0.92
CA THR A 115 0.97 10.42 -1.17
C THR A 115 -0.05 10.14 -0.06
N THR A 116 -0.11 8.92 0.46
CA THR A 116 -1.10 8.53 1.48
C THR A 116 -0.92 9.25 2.82
N TRP A 117 0.30 9.73 3.14
CA TRP A 117 0.52 10.58 4.31
C TRP A 117 -0.10 11.97 4.21
N THR A 118 -0.38 12.44 2.99
CA THR A 118 -1.04 13.76 2.79
C THR A 118 -2.55 13.71 2.97
N TYR A 119 -3.16 12.51 3.06
CA TYR A 119 -4.60 12.37 3.23
C TYR A 119 -5.04 12.62 4.68
N PRO A 120 -6.31 12.98 4.91
CA PRO A 120 -6.84 13.18 6.26
C PRO A 120 -6.62 11.97 7.16
N LYS A 121 -7.02 10.78 6.73
CA LYS A 121 -6.78 9.53 7.46
C LYS A 121 -5.35 9.04 7.22
N LYS A 122 -4.53 9.07 8.26
CA LYS A 122 -3.10 8.78 8.20
C LYS A 122 -2.80 7.28 8.31
N PRO A 123 -1.94 6.73 7.47
CA PRO A 123 -1.40 5.38 7.64
C PRO A 123 -0.18 5.38 8.57
N PHE A 124 0.07 4.25 9.26
CA PHE A 124 1.15 4.13 10.22
C PHE A 124 2.01 2.88 9.99
N THR A 125 3.23 2.93 10.52
CA THR A 125 4.07 1.76 10.76
C THR A 125 4.29 1.64 12.25
N ILE A 126 4.03 0.45 12.80
CA ILE A 126 4.37 0.11 14.19
C ILE A 126 5.54 -0.89 14.21
N THR A 127 6.38 -0.79 15.23
CA THR A 127 7.51 -1.68 15.46
C THR A 127 7.49 -2.15 16.90
N PHE A 128 7.14 -3.40 17.15
CA PHE A 128 7.20 -4.00 18.48
C PHE A 128 8.64 -4.20 18.95
N ASP A 129 8.88 -4.10 20.23
CA ASP A 129 10.18 -4.37 20.84
C ASP A 129 10.65 -5.81 20.61
N LYS A 130 9.71 -6.76 20.59
CA LYS A 130 9.94 -8.18 20.36
C LYS A 130 9.12 -8.69 19.19
N LYS A 131 9.60 -9.76 18.54
CA LYS A 131 8.78 -10.48 17.54
C LYS A 131 7.54 -11.03 18.24
N THR A 132 6.37 -10.59 17.86
CA THR A 132 5.09 -10.92 18.48
C THR A 132 4.10 -11.38 17.41
N PRO A 133 3.37 -12.50 17.61
CA PRO A 133 2.19 -12.80 16.81
C PRO A 133 1.18 -11.67 16.95
N PHE A 134 0.57 -11.24 15.85
CA PHE A 134 -0.33 -10.09 15.90
C PHE A 134 -1.57 -10.34 15.06
N LEU A 135 -2.75 -10.20 15.65
CA LEU A 135 -4.05 -10.46 15.01
C LEU A 135 -4.15 -11.86 14.34
N GLY A 136 -3.53 -12.88 14.94
CA GLY A 136 -3.49 -14.23 14.39
C GLY A 136 -2.49 -14.41 13.23
N LEU A 137 -1.67 -13.42 12.91
CA LEU A 137 -0.62 -13.49 11.90
C LEU A 137 0.72 -13.93 12.53
N PRO A 138 1.65 -14.52 11.74
CA PRO A 138 2.94 -15.00 12.22
C PRO A 138 3.79 -13.92 12.87
N ALA A 139 4.57 -14.29 13.91
CA ALA A 139 5.34 -13.33 14.70
C ALA A 139 6.32 -12.49 13.90
N ALA A 140 6.22 -11.17 14.05
CA ALA A 140 7.13 -10.18 13.49
C ALA A 140 7.25 -8.95 14.40
N LYS A 141 8.25 -8.08 14.11
CA LYS A 141 8.36 -6.81 14.81
C LYS A 141 7.56 -5.70 14.13
N LYS A 142 7.61 -5.62 12.79
CA LYS A 142 7.04 -4.48 12.03
C LYS A 142 5.72 -4.84 11.37
N TRP A 143 4.77 -3.95 11.52
CA TRP A 143 3.43 -4.03 10.96
C TRP A 143 3.03 -2.71 10.33
N VAL A 144 2.12 -2.77 9.37
CA VAL A 144 1.62 -1.61 8.65
C VAL A 144 0.13 -1.48 8.90
N LEU A 145 -0.30 -0.29 9.28
CA LEU A 145 -1.70 0.10 9.40
C LEU A 145 -2.05 0.91 8.15
N LEU A 146 -2.64 0.26 7.14
CA LEU A 146 -3.09 0.91 5.92
C LEU A 146 -4.42 1.61 6.16
N ALA A 147 -4.45 2.90 5.90
CA ALA A 147 -5.65 3.74 6.09
C ALA A 147 -6.73 3.48 5.05
N ASN A 148 -6.34 3.05 3.83
CA ASN A 148 -7.23 2.81 2.69
C ASN A 148 -8.21 3.99 2.43
N TYR A 149 -7.76 5.24 2.65
CA TYR A 149 -8.61 6.43 2.65
C TYR A 149 -9.38 6.61 1.34
N ARG A 150 -8.76 6.28 0.20
CA ARG A 150 -9.37 6.42 -1.13
C ARG A 150 -10.27 5.26 -1.55
N ASP A 151 -10.28 4.20 -0.76
CA ASP A 151 -11.06 3.00 -1.02
C ASP A 151 -12.33 2.99 -0.16
N ARG A 152 -13.47 3.27 -0.77
CA ARG A 152 -14.75 3.28 -0.05
C ARG A 152 -15.12 1.92 0.55
N THR A 153 -14.64 0.84 -0.06
CA THR A 153 -14.84 -0.51 0.48
C THR A 153 -13.82 -0.90 1.55
N LEU A 154 -12.68 -0.21 1.63
CA LEU A 154 -11.49 -0.56 2.43
C LEU A 154 -10.83 -1.89 2.03
N MET A 155 -11.37 -2.65 1.08
CA MET A 155 -11.06 -4.06 0.85
C MET A 155 -10.08 -4.30 -0.31
N ARG A 156 -9.80 -3.32 -1.17
CA ARG A 156 -9.04 -3.53 -2.43
C ARG A 156 -7.67 -4.14 -2.21
N ASN A 157 -6.91 -3.68 -1.22
CA ASN A 157 -5.61 -4.30 -0.87
C ASN A 157 -5.77 -5.77 -0.46
N SER A 158 -6.75 -6.07 0.41
CA SER A 158 -7.00 -7.44 0.87
C SER A 158 -7.42 -8.37 -0.27
N ILE A 159 -8.27 -7.90 -1.19
CA ILE A 159 -8.73 -8.67 -2.35
C ILE A 159 -7.57 -8.91 -3.33
N ALA A 160 -6.75 -7.89 -3.60
CA ALA A 160 -5.59 -8.04 -4.47
C ALA A 160 -4.55 -9.01 -3.89
N PHE A 161 -4.35 -8.99 -2.57
CA PHE A 161 -3.49 -9.97 -1.89
C PHE A 161 -4.07 -11.38 -1.96
N GLU A 162 -5.39 -11.53 -1.83
CA GLU A 162 -6.04 -12.84 -2.00
C GLU A 162 -5.92 -13.35 -3.44
N ILE A 163 -6.06 -12.49 -4.46
CA ILE A 163 -5.80 -12.84 -5.87
C ILE A 163 -4.34 -13.30 -6.04
N ALA A 164 -3.39 -12.59 -5.45
CA ALA A 164 -1.98 -12.97 -5.49
C ALA A 164 -1.71 -14.32 -4.77
N ASN A 165 -2.38 -14.58 -3.65
CA ASN A 165 -2.30 -15.86 -2.94
C ASN A 165 -2.84 -17.05 -3.73
N LYS A 166 -3.66 -16.83 -4.76
CA LYS A 166 -4.12 -17.85 -5.71
C LYS A 166 -3.07 -18.20 -6.77
N THR A 167 -1.98 -17.45 -6.85
CA THR A 167 -0.86 -17.69 -7.76
C THR A 167 0.29 -18.38 -7.05
N SER A 168 1.38 -18.66 -7.77
CA SER A 168 2.60 -19.25 -7.19
C SER A 168 3.66 -18.19 -6.81
N LEU A 169 3.28 -16.94 -6.60
CA LEU A 169 4.20 -15.92 -6.08
C LEU A 169 4.77 -16.37 -4.74
N ALA A 170 6.09 -16.23 -4.57
CA ALA A 170 6.84 -16.80 -3.46
C ALA A 170 6.32 -16.36 -2.07
N TRP A 171 5.85 -15.13 -1.97
CA TRP A 171 5.25 -14.59 -0.77
C TRP A 171 4.34 -13.40 -1.09
N THR A 172 3.20 -13.33 -0.43
CA THR A 172 2.25 -12.21 -0.50
C THR A 172 1.93 -11.75 0.92
N PRO A 173 1.91 -10.43 1.18
CA PRO A 173 1.53 -9.92 2.50
C PRO A 173 0.13 -10.36 2.90
N SER A 174 -0.03 -10.76 4.15
CA SER A 174 -1.32 -11.04 4.78
C SER A 174 -1.72 -9.90 5.71
N GLY A 175 -3.02 -9.74 5.97
CA GLY A 175 -3.51 -8.71 6.86
C GLY A 175 -4.87 -9.03 7.47
N LYS A 176 -5.26 -8.23 8.45
CA LYS A 176 -6.54 -8.29 9.16
C LYS A 176 -7.12 -6.89 9.30
N PHE A 177 -8.44 -6.79 9.27
CA PHE A 177 -9.11 -5.52 9.59
C PHE A 177 -9.22 -5.36 11.10
N ALA A 178 -9.02 -4.14 11.57
CA ALA A 178 -9.17 -3.75 12.96
C ALA A 178 -9.68 -2.31 13.08
N GLU A 179 -10.45 -2.02 14.11
CA GLU A 179 -10.74 -0.65 14.51
C GLU A 179 -9.56 -0.13 15.35
N VAL A 180 -9.09 1.08 15.06
CA VAL A 180 -7.91 1.66 15.69
C VAL A 180 -8.30 2.86 16.54
N PHE A 181 -7.80 2.87 17.75
CA PHE A 181 -7.85 3.98 18.70
C PHE A 181 -6.42 4.45 18.99
N LEU A 182 -6.21 5.74 19.00
CA LEU A 182 -4.91 6.35 19.32
C LEU A 182 -5.13 7.41 20.40
N ASN A 183 -4.50 7.23 21.56
CA ASN A 183 -4.64 8.09 22.73
C ASN A 183 -6.11 8.37 23.10
N GLY A 184 -6.93 7.32 23.11
CA GLY A 184 -8.36 7.36 23.42
C GLY A 184 -9.28 7.84 22.28
N LYS A 185 -8.73 8.30 21.14
CA LYS A 185 -9.53 8.75 19.99
C LYS A 185 -9.68 7.65 18.93
N TYR A 186 -10.89 7.50 18.42
CA TYR A 186 -11.20 6.57 17.33
C TYR A 186 -10.66 7.08 16.01
N LEU A 187 -9.84 6.28 15.34
CA LEU A 187 -9.25 6.60 14.03
C LEU A 187 -9.91 5.87 12.85
N GLY A 188 -10.90 5.01 13.11
CA GLY A 188 -11.58 4.26 12.06
C GLY A 188 -11.05 2.85 11.86
N CYS A 189 -11.49 2.23 10.77
CA CYS A 189 -11.11 0.87 10.38
C CYS A 189 -9.84 0.89 9.52
N TYR A 190 -8.85 0.10 9.90
CA TYR A 190 -7.56 -0.05 9.20
C TYR A 190 -7.38 -1.49 8.72
N PHE A 191 -6.69 -1.66 7.58
CA PHE A 191 -6.16 -2.94 7.19
C PHE A 191 -4.74 -3.06 7.76
N VAL A 192 -4.60 -3.87 8.80
CA VAL A 192 -3.33 -4.13 9.49
C VAL A 192 -2.65 -5.30 8.80
N CYS A 193 -1.52 -5.06 8.16
CA CYS A 193 -0.88 -6.07 7.34
C CYS A 193 0.62 -6.17 7.57
N GLU A 194 1.16 -7.23 7.05
CA GLU A 194 2.58 -7.52 7.03
C GLU A 194 3.33 -6.48 6.20
N LYS A 195 4.50 -6.07 6.71
CA LYS A 195 5.41 -5.21 5.95
C LYS A 195 6.29 -6.06 5.04
N ILE A 196 6.52 -5.60 3.82
CA ILE A 196 7.53 -6.19 2.94
C ILE A 196 8.91 -6.00 3.56
N GLU A 197 9.52 -7.11 3.95
CA GLU A 197 10.87 -7.20 4.53
C GLU A 197 11.48 -8.57 4.21
N VAL A 198 12.81 -8.61 4.05
CA VAL A 198 13.55 -9.87 3.97
C VAL A 198 13.80 -10.37 5.40
N LYS A 199 12.95 -11.28 5.86
CA LYS A 199 12.99 -11.87 7.21
C LYS A 199 12.19 -13.17 7.28
N LYS A 200 12.46 -13.96 8.30
CA LYS A 200 11.63 -15.12 8.67
C LYS A 200 10.16 -14.72 8.84
N ASN A 201 9.25 -15.51 8.30
CA ASN A 201 7.81 -15.29 8.22
C ASN A 201 7.40 -14.09 7.34
N ARG A 202 8.28 -13.67 6.43
CA ARG A 202 8.06 -12.68 5.38
C ARG A 202 8.69 -13.21 4.09
N LEU A 203 9.21 -12.35 3.25
CA LEU A 203 10.04 -12.81 2.14
C LEU A 203 11.35 -13.38 2.71
N GLU A 204 11.51 -14.70 2.65
CA GLU A 204 12.70 -15.38 3.13
C GLU A 204 13.67 -15.55 1.98
N LEU A 205 14.85 -14.96 2.07
CA LEU A 205 15.91 -15.03 1.08
C LEU A 205 17.21 -15.52 1.74
N SER A 206 18.05 -16.20 0.94
CA SER A 206 19.38 -16.64 1.34
C SER A 206 20.38 -15.49 1.46
N GLU A 207 21.62 -15.80 1.77
CA GLU A 207 22.73 -14.84 1.74
C GLU A 207 22.99 -14.35 0.30
N ASN A 208 23.57 -13.17 0.16
CA ASN A 208 23.88 -12.51 -1.13
C ASN A 208 22.65 -12.28 -2.02
N SER A 209 21.49 -12.05 -1.39
CA SER A 209 20.21 -11.81 -2.07
C SER A 209 19.87 -10.34 -2.12
N TYR A 210 18.93 -9.98 -3.00
CA TYR A 210 18.46 -8.62 -3.17
C TYR A 210 16.95 -8.54 -3.15
N LEU A 211 16.42 -7.54 -2.48
CA LEU A 211 15.04 -7.04 -2.66
C LEU A 211 15.15 -5.67 -3.32
N LEU A 212 14.60 -5.54 -4.50
CA LEU A 212 14.57 -4.32 -5.29
C LEU A 212 13.15 -3.73 -5.29
N GLU A 213 13.06 -2.42 -5.29
CA GLU A 213 11.82 -1.69 -5.49
C GLU A 213 12.00 -0.73 -6.67
N PHE A 214 11.19 -0.91 -7.70
CA PHE A 214 11.13 0.05 -8.80
C PHE A 214 10.15 1.14 -8.38
N ASP A 215 10.69 2.33 -8.11
CA ASP A 215 9.91 3.44 -7.58
C ASP A 215 10.44 4.79 -8.06
N THR A 216 9.56 5.57 -8.66
CA THR A 216 9.87 6.91 -9.17
C THR A 216 10.16 7.94 -8.08
N TYR A 217 9.83 7.67 -6.81
CA TYR A 217 10.29 8.50 -5.68
C TYR A 217 11.79 8.42 -5.48
N TYR A 218 12.41 7.28 -5.82
CA TYR A 218 13.85 7.13 -5.87
C TYR A 218 14.57 7.60 -4.60
N ASP A 219 14.08 7.17 -3.44
CA ASP A 219 14.41 7.71 -2.12
C ASP A 219 15.30 6.81 -1.24
N ALA A 220 15.71 5.61 -1.72
CA ALA A 220 16.59 4.73 -0.96
C ALA A 220 18.04 5.25 -0.93
N ASP A 221 18.80 4.84 0.09
CA ASP A 221 20.23 5.17 0.24
C ASP A 221 21.04 4.57 -0.92
N TYR A 222 20.78 3.28 -1.25
CA TYR A 222 21.38 2.59 -2.38
C TYR A 222 20.38 2.48 -3.52
N LYS A 223 20.70 3.09 -4.64
CA LYS A 223 19.81 3.21 -5.79
C LYS A 223 20.58 3.44 -7.07
N PHE A 224 20.00 3.04 -8.20
CA PHE A 224 20.54 3.32 -9.53
C PHE A 224 19.41 3.36 -10.57
N ARG A 225 19.72 3.95 -11.72
CA ARG A 225 18.84 3.87 -12.88
C ARG A 225 19.42 2.90 -13.88
N THR A 226 18.55 2.07 -14.50
CA THR A 226 19.01 1.15 -15.53
C THR A 226 19.37 1.89 -16.81
N ALA A 227 20.36 1.38 -17.55
CA ALA A 227 20.93 2.08 -18.69
C ALA A 227 19.99 2.18 -19.91
N LEU A 228 19.14 1.17 -20.12
CA LEU A 228 18.33 1.07 -21.33
C LEU A 228 16.90 1.64 -21.17
N ASN A 229 16.28 1.44 -20.04
CA ASN A 229 14.90 1.87 -19.80
C ASN A 229 14.78 3.00 -18.77
N ASP A 230 15.91 3.51 -18.25
CA ASP A 230 15.96 4.51 -17.17
C ASP A 230 15.07 4.15 -15.97
N LEU A 231 14.94 2.83 -15.68
CA LEU A 231 14.12 2.30 -14.63
C LEU A 231 14.72 2.69 -13.26
N PRO A 232 13.98 3.39 -12.40
CA PRO A 232 14.47 3.74 -11.06
C PRO A 232 14.45 2.51 -10.15
N VAL A 233 15.62 2.06 -9.73
CA VAL A 233 15.82 0.89 -8.87
C VAL A 233 16.32 1.34 -7.50
N ASN A 234 15.54 1.05 -6.46
CA ASN A 234 15.90 1.20 -5.06
C ASN A 234 16.29 -0.18 -4.50
N ILE A 235 17.44 -0.31 -3.85
CA ILE A 235 17.85 -1.53 -3.15
C ILE A 235 17.28 -1.48 -1.73
N LYS A 236 16.28 -2.32 -1.44
CA LYS A 236 15.63 -2.40 -0.12
C LYS A 236 16.32 -3.41 0.79
N TYR A 237 16.98 -4.39 0.20
CA TYR A 237 17.84 -5.37 0.87
C TYR A 237 18.97 -5.78 -0.08
N PRO A 238 20.21 -5.94 0.45
CA PRO A 238 20.62 -5.72 1.83
C PRO A 238 20.56 -4.24 2.25
N LYS A 239 20.64 -3.96 3.55
CA LYS A 239 20.60 -2.58 4.07
C LYS A 239 21.92 -1.83 3.90
N VAL A 240 23.01 -2.57 3.82
CA VAL A 240 24.33 -2.04 3.50
C VAL A 240 24.82 -2.79 2.28
N VAL A 241 25.27 -2.07 1.27
CA VAL A 241 25.70 -2.60 -0.02
C VAL A 241 27.10 -2.12 -0.28
N ASP A 242 28.06 -3.05 -0.39
CA ASP A 242 29.43 -2.73 -0.80
C ASP A 242 29.51 -2.50 -2.33
N ASP A 243 30.62 -1.93 -2.79
CA ASP A 243 30.80 -1.56 -4.20
C ASP A 243 30.73 -2.76 -5.15
N SER A 244 31.17 -3.94 -4.71
CA SER A 244 31.14 -5.15 -5.53
C SER A 244 29.70 -5.66 -5.68
N SER A 245 28.95 -5.73 -4.59
CA SER A 245 27.54 -6.11 -4.56
C SER A 245 26.67 -5.10 -5.33
N PHE A 246 26.98 -3.81 -5.22
CA PHE A 246 26.29 -2.76 -5.98
C PHE A 246 26.55 -2.92 -7.49
N SER A 247 27.81 -3.07 -7.89
CA SER A 247 28.17 -3.27 -9.28
C SER A 247 27.59 -4.56 -9.86
N PHE A 248 27.53 -5.63 -9.06
CA PHE A 248 26.93 -6.89 -9.47
C PHE A 248 25.45 -6.72 -9.82
N ILE A 249 24.63 -6.17 -8.91
CA ILE A 249 23.20 -6.05 -9.17
C ILE A 249 22.89 -5.05 -10.29
N GLN A 250 23.67 -3.98 -10.42
CA GLN A 250 23.55 -3.01 -11.52
C GLN A 250 23.84 -3.68 -12.88
N ASN A 251 24.91 -4.46 -12.98
CA ASN A 251 25.29 -5.19 -14.19
C ASN A 251 24.29 -6.30 -14.51
N TYR A 252 23.77 -6.98 -13.48
CA TYR A 252 22.73 -7.99 -13.64
C TYR A 252 21.45 -7.39 -14.26
N MET A 253 21.02 -6.25 -13.76
CA MET A 253 19.85 -5.55 -14.31
C MET A 253 20.09 -5.08 -15.76
N ALA A 254 21.28 -4.57 -16.07
CA ALA A 254 21.64 -4.18 -17.44
C ALA A 254 21.64 -5.37 -18.42
N SER A 255 22.18 -6.52 -17.99
CA SER A 255 22.15 -7.77 -18.76
C SER A 255 20.72 -8.28 -18.96
N THR A 256 19.89 -8.20 -17.91
CA THR A 256 18.46 -8.55 -17.97
C THR A 256 17.73 -7.70 -19.03
N GLU A 257 17.90 -6.38 -19.01
CA GLU A 257 17.30 -5.47 -19.99
C GLU A 257 17.77 -5.77 -21.41
N THR A 258 19.06 -6.04 -21.59
CA THR A 258 19.65 -6.41 -22.90
C THR A 258 19.01 -7.70 -23.45
N ALA A 259 18.87 -8.73 -22.62
CA ALA A 259 18.25 -10.00 -23.01
C ALA A 259 16.74 -9.83 -23.32
N LEU A 260 16.04 -8.97 -22.58
CA LEU A 260 14.64 -8.66 -22.83
C LEU A 260 14.41 -7.94 -24.16
N GLN A 261 15.35 -7.12 -24.62
CA GLN A 261 15.25 -6.38 -25.88
C GLN A 261 15.49 -7.23 -27.13
N GLN A 262 16.01 -8.44 -27.00
CA GLN A 262 16.19 -9.36 -28.13
C GLN A 262 14.86 -9.64 -28.85
N ASN A 263 14.91 -10.27 -30.04
CA ASN A 263 13.73 -10.58 -30.83
C ASN A 263 12.72 -11.50 -30.09
N ALA A 264 11.53 -11.65 -30.65
CA ALA A 264 10.42 -12.37 -30.02
C ALA A 264 10.71 -13.86 -29.74
N ASN A 265 11.60 -14.48 -30.49
CA ASN A 265 11.96 -15.89 -30.35
C ASN A 265 13.15 -16.14 -29.42
N SER A 266 13.90 -15.07 -29.02
CA SER A 266 15.02 -15.23 -28.09
C SER A 266 14.55 -15.70 -26.73
N LEU A 267 15.25 -16.68 -26.17
CA LEU A 267 15.09 -17.24 -24.85
C LEU A 267 16.13 -16.72 -23.85
N ASP A 268 17.02 -15.82 -24.26
CA ASP A 268 18.14 -15.34 -23.44
C ASP A 268 17.69 -14.74 -22.11
N TYR A 269 16.52 -14.06 -22.09
CA TYR A 269 15.94 -13.47 -20.89
C TYR A 269 15.64 -14.50 -19.79
N GLN A 270 15.42 -15.77 -20.16
CA GLN A 270 15.17 -16.86 -19.20
C GLN A 270 16.39 -17.20 -18.35
N ASN A 271 17.59 -16.74 -18.74
CA ASN A 271 18.79 -16.87 -17.90
C ASN A 271 18.80 -15.88 -16.74
N TYR A 272 18.02 -14.81 -16.83
CA TYR A 272 18.02 -13.70 -15.88
C TYR A 272 16.75 -13.59 -15.06
N ILE A 273 15.58 -13.95 -15.59
CA ILE A 273 14.31 -13.86 -14.88
C ILE A 273 13.64 -15.22 -14.73
N ASP A 274 12.91 -15.36 -13.65
CA ASP A 274 11.92 -16.43 -13.46
C ASP A 274 10.63 -16.03 -14.19
N GLN A 275 10.44 -16.56 -15.39
CA GLN A 275 9.35 -16.13 -16.27
C GLN A 275 7.95 -16.47 -15.71
N GLU A 276 7.84 -17.51 -14.88
CA GLU A 276 6.57 -17.89 -14.27
C GLU A 276 6.13 -16.85 -13.21
N SER A 277 7.05 -16.43 -12.34
CA SER A 277 6.75 -15.38 -11.37
C SER A 277 6.41 -14.04 -12.04
N PHE A 278 7.07 -13.72 -13.17
CA PHE A 278 6.73 -12.52 -13.94
C PHE A 278 5.34 -12.63 -14.59
N ALA A 279 4.95 -13.81 -15.05
CA ALA A 279 3.61 -14.05 -15.59
C ALA A 279 2.56 -13.93 -14.48
N ASP A 280 2.78 -14.54 -13.32
CA ASP A 280 1.90 -14.45 -12.16
C ASP A 280 1.72 -13.01 -11.69
N TYR A 281 2.83 -12.27 -11.55
CA TYR A 281 2.80 -10.87 -11.15
C TYR A 281 1.99 -10.01 -12.14
N LEU A 282 2.23 -10.21 -13.44
CA LEU A 282 1.48 -9.52 -14.49
C LEU A 282 -0.01 -9.87 -14.45
N ILE A 283 -0.38 -11.13 -14.22
CA ILE A 283 -1.76 -11.59 -14.06
C ILE A 283 -2.42 -10.87 -12.86
N VAL A 284 -1.77 -10.82 -11.71
CA VAL A 284 -2.32 -10.15 -10.51
C VAL A 284 -2.60 -8.67 -10.78
N TYR A 285 -1.64 -7.94 -11.34
CA TYR A 285 -1.81 -6.52 -11.66
C TYR A 285 -2.82 -6.29 -12.80
N ALA A 286 -2.90 -7.20 -13.75
CA ALA A 286 -3.90 -7.16 -14.81
C ALA A 286 -5.30 -7.45 -14.26
N MET A 287 -5.48 -8.43 -13.38
CA MET A 287 -6.73 -8.72 -12.66
C MET A 287 -7.18 -7.53 -11.81
N ALA A 288 -6.26 -6.95 -11.06
CA ALA A 288 -6.52 -5.78 -10.26
C ALA A 288 -6.81 -4.51 -11.10
N ASN A 289 -6.55 -4.56 -12.40
CA ASN A 289 -6.56 -3.41 -13.31
C ASN A 289 -5.69 -2.24 -12.81
N ASN A 290 -4.61 -2.57 -12.10
CA ASN A 290 -3.68 -1.63 -11.50
C ASN A 290 -2.51 -1.38 -12.45
N SER A 291 -2.20 -0.11 -12.72
CA SER A 291 -1.15 0.31 -13.67
C SER A 291 0.12 0.87 -13.00
N GLU A 292 0.32 0.62 -11.71
CA GLU A 292 1.56 1.04 -11.03
C GLU A 292 2.84 0.58 -11.76
N PRO A 293 2.92 -0.63 -12.34
CA PRO A 293 4.10 -1.02 -13.13
C PRO A 293 4.35 -0.19 -14.40
N GLU A 294 3.39 0.58 -14.92
CA GLU A 294 3.59 1.45 -16.10
C GLU A 294 4.37 2.73 -15.74
N HIS A 295 4.17 3.22 -14.53
CA HIS A 295 4.91 4.32 -13.92
C HIS A 295 5.43 3.86 -12.56
N PRO A 296 6.50 3.05 -12.54
CA PRO A 296 6.80 2.21 -11.40
C PRO A 296 6.80 2.95 -10.07
N LYS A 297 5.93 2.49 -9.17
CA LYS A 297 5.88 2.84 -7.76
C LYS A 297 5.57 1.58 -6.97
N SER A 298 6.31 1.35 -5.91
CA SER A 298 6.12 0.17 -5.06
C SER A 298 6.08 -1.17 -5.84
N VAL A 299 6.84 -1.28 -6.93
CA VAL A 299 6.95 -2.50 -7.75
C VAL A 299 8.16 -3.29 -7.29
N TYR A 300 7.92 -4.43 -6.68
CA TYR A 300 8.99 -5.22 -6.05
C TYR A 300 9.43 -6.39 -6.91
N MET A 301 10.75 -6.62 -6.90
CA MET A 301 11.41 -7.80 -7.46
C MET A 301 12.47 -8.27 -6.47
N HIS A 302 12.77 -9.56 -6.45
CA HIS A 302 13.85 -10.08 -5.62
C HIS A 302 14.72 -11.06 -6.38
N LYS A 303 15.96 -11.20 -5.93
CA LYS A 303 16.91 -12.17 -6.43
C LYS A 303 17.49 -12.93 -5.25
N ASP A 304 17.27 -14.25 -5.22
CA ASP A 304 17.71 -15.11 -4.13
C ASP A 304 19.05 -15.75 -4.48
N GLY A 305 20.12 -15.32 -3.82
CA GLY A 305 21.49 -15.80 -4.05
C GLY A 305 21.87 -15.80 -5.53
N GLU A 306 22.34 -16.94 -6.03
CA GLU A 306 22.69 -17.13 -7.45
C GLU A 306 21.46 -17.34 -8.36
N GLY A 307 20.25 -17.37 -7.82
CA GLY A 307 19.01 -17.54 -8.57
C GLY A 307 18.70 -16.40 -9.52
N LYS A 308 17.62 -16.54 -10.27
CA LYS A 308 17.13 -15.52 -11.20
C LYS A 308 16.40 -14.40 -10.47
N LEU A 309 16.14 -13.31 -11.17
CA LEU A 309 15.23 -12.28 -10.71
C LEU A 309 13.80 -12.82 -10.71
N ILE A 310 13.13 -12.71 -9.58
CA ILE A 310 11.76 -13.19 -9.31
C ILE A 310 10.87 -11.96 -9.11
N ALA A 311 9.69 -11.96 -9.73
CA ALA A 311 8.72 -10.89 -9.55
C ALA A 311 7.97 -11.03 -8.22
N GLY A 312 7.72 -9.90 -7.57
CA GLY A 312 7.05 -9.84 -6.28
C GLY A 312 7.98 -9.42 -5.12
N PRO A 313 7.41 -9.22 -3.94
CA PRO A 313 5.98 -9.28 -3.58
C PRO A 313 5.11 -8.20 -4.22
N VAL A 314 3.80 -8.42 -4.25
CA VAL A 314 2.84 -7.41 -4.71
C VAL A 314 2.54 -6.40 -3.60
N TRP A 315 2.21 -5.14 -3.99
CA TRP A 315 1.90 -4.06 -3.05
C TRP A 315 1.07 -2.95 -3.70
N ASP A 316 0.40 -2.13 -2.87
CA ASP A 316 -0.20 -0.83 -3.19
C ASP A 316 -1.42 -0.89 -4.12
N PHE A 317 -2.54 -1.44 -3.59
CA PHE A 317 -3.79 -1.62 -4.32
C PHE A 317 -4.96 -0.76 -3.79
N ASP A 318 -4.70 0.31 -3.06
CA ASP A 318 -5.77 1.19 -2.56
C ASP A 318 -6.20 2.28 -3.55
N TYR A 319 -5.35 2.57 -4.56
CA TYR A 319 -5.62 3.60 -5.54
C TYR A 319 -5.79 3.04 -6.96
N SER A 320 -6.86 3.48 -7.64
CA SER A 320 -7.09 3.15 -9.07
C SER A 320 -7.12 1.64 -9.38
N THR A 321 -7.44 0.82 -8.38
CA THR A 321 -7.52 -0.65 -8.47
C THR A 321 -8.98 -1.10 -8.61
N PHE A 322 -9.23 -2.12 -9.41
CA PHE A 322 -10.57 -2.62 -9.76
C PHE A 322 -11.50 -1.52 -10.31
N LYS A 323 -10.99 -0.74 -11.26
CA LYS A 323 -11.71 0.33 -11.92
C LYS A 323 -12.32 -0.15 -13.23
N ILE A 324 -13.64 0.06 -13.41
CA ILE A 324 -14.42 -0.47 -14.57
C ILE A 324 -14.00 0.15 -15.90
N GLU A 325 -13.60 1.42 -15.91
CA GLU A 325 -13.37 2.18 -17.15
C GLU A 325 -12.07 1.81 -17.89
N LYS A 326 -11.15 1.11 -17.25
CA LYS A 326 -9.92 0.66 -17.90
C LYS A 326 -10.18 -0.65 -18.64
N THR A 327 -10.04 -0.64 -19.94
CA THR A 327 -10.12 -1.80 -20.82
C THR A 327 -8.74 -2.13 -21.39
N GLY A 328 -8.59 -3.35 -21.92
CA GLY A 328 -7.35 -3.80 -22.52
C GLY A 328 -6.37 -4.43 -21.54
N PHE A 329 -5.24 -4.86 -22.05
CA PHE A 329 -4.20 -5.52 -21.23
C PHE A 329 -3.37 -4.46 -20.50
N THR A 330 -3.63 -4.32 -19.19
CA THR A 330 -2.92 -3.37 -18.31
C THR A 330 -1.43 -3.73 -18.25
N ASN A 331 -0.57 -2.72 -18.12
CA ASN A 331 0.89 -2.86 -18.00
C ASN A 331 1.64 -3.29 -19.27
N ARG A 332 0.97 -3.38 -20.43
CA ARG A 332 1.65 -3.68 -21.70
C ARG A 332 2.73 -2.66 -22.10
N TYR A 333 2.69 -1.46 -21.54
CA TYR A 333 3.68 -0.41 -21.77
C TYR A 333 4.68 -0.24 -20.63
N SER A 334 4.52 -1.02 -19.56
CA SER A 334 5.45 -1.01 -18.43
C SER A 334 6.89 -1.21 -18.89
N PRO A 335 7.87 -0.47 -18.36
CA PRO A 335 9.29 -0.70 -18.65
C PRO A 335 9.70 -2.16 -18.45
N VAL A 336 9.08 -2.85 -17.49
CA VAL A 336 9.37 -4.25 -17.17
C VAL A 336 8.70 -5.20 -18.15
N PHE A 337 7.39 -5.03 -18.42
CA PHE A 337 6.58 -6.02 -19.14
C PHE A 337 6.48 -5.79 -20.64
N LYS A 338 6.72 -4.56 -21.15
CA LYS A 338 6.57 -4.23 -22.58
C LYS A 338 7.40 -5.12 -23.54
N HIS A 339 8.52 -5.63 -23.08
CA HIS A 339 9.37 -6.54 -23.85
C HIS A 339 8.96 -8.01 -23.66
N LEU A 340 8.57 -8.40 -22.43
CA LEU A 340 8.14 -9.76 -22.11
C LEU A 340 6.90 -10.18 -22.88
N ILE A 341 5.87 -9.35 -22.95
CA ILE A 341 4.62 -9.66 -23.67
C ILE A 341 4.82 -9.79 -25.19
N ARG A 342 6.01 -9.48 -25.72
CA ARG A 342 6.39 -9.72 -27.12
C ARG A 342 7.12 -11.05 -27.32
N LYS A 343 7.59 -11.70 -26.24
CA LYS A 343 8.30 -12.98 -26.31
C LYS A 343 7.33 -14.12 -26.51
N ASN A 344 7.52 -14.93 -27.54
CA ASN A 344 6.61 -16.03 -27.84
C ASN A 344 6.53 -17.06 -26.72
N ALA A 345 7.68 -17.44 -26.12
CA ALA A 345 7.70 -18.34 -24.97
C ALA A 345 6.97 -17.76 -23.74
N PHE A 346 7.10 -16.44 -23.49
CA PHE A 346 6.41 -15.80 -22.38
C PHE A 346 4.89 -15.76 -22.57
N LYS A 347 4.41 -15.54 -23.79
CA LYS A 347 2.98 -15.60 -24.12
C LYS A 347 2.37 -16.97 -23.82
N THR A 348 3.12 -18.04 -24.16
CA THR A 348 2.70 -19.41 -23.86
C THR A 348 2.57 -19.63 -22.36
N ILE A 349 3.61 -19.28 -21.59
CA ILE A 349 3.57 -19.38 -20.12
C ILE A 349 2.43 -18.53 -19.52
N LEU A 350 2.25 -17.30 -20.00
CA LEU A 350 1.18 -16.41 -19.52
C LEU A 350 -0.20 -17.04 -19.75
N ALA A 351 -0.43 -17.67 -20.90
CA ALA A 351 -1.70 -18.36 -21.19
C ALA A 351 -1.90 -19.60 -20.31
N GLU A 352 -0.88 -20.43 -20.15
CA GLU A 352 -0.93 -21.63 -19.29
C GLU A 352 -1.21 -21.27 -17.83
N ARG A 353 -0.55 -20.22 -17.31
CA ARG A 353 -0.76 -19.73 -15.95
C ARG A 353 -2.16 -19.13 -15.79
N TRP A 354 -2.63 -18.39 -16.77
CA TRP A 354 -4.00 -17.85 -16.76
C TRP A 354 -5.04 -18.96 -16.69
N ASP A 355 -4.94 -19.98 -17.56
CA ASP A 355 -5.87 -21.10 -17.57
C ASP A 355 -5.87 -21.89 -16.25
N THR A 356 -4.70 -21.95 -15.59
CA THR A 356 -4.55 -22.57 -14.27
C THR A 356 -5.28 -21.78 -13.18
N TYR A 357 -5.17 -20.44 -13.18
CA TYR A 357 -5.69 -19.60 -12.09
C TYR A 357 -7.11 -19.08 -12.29
N LYS A 358 -7.59 -19.03 -13.52
CA LYS A 358 -8.92 -18.50 -13.82
C LYS A 358 -10.03 -19.12 -12.96
N PRO A 359 -10.13 -20.46 -12.75
CA PRO A 359 -11.13 -21.04 -11.87
C PRO A 359 -11.05 -20.54 -10.43
N GLU A 360 -9.84 -20.31 -9.91
CA GLU A 360 -9.63 -19.76 -8.58
C GLU A 360 -10.08 -18.30 -8.46
N PHE A 361 -9.87 -17.52 -9.54
CA PHE A 361 -10.34 -16.13 -9.60
C PHE A 361 -11.87 -16.03 -9.72
N GLU A 362 -12.50 -16.99 -10.40
CA GLU A 362 -13.97 -17.12 -10.45
C GLU A 362 -14.54 -17.44 -9.06
N GLY A 363 -13.78 -18.08 -8.18
CA GLY A 363 -14.16 -18.39 -6.80
C GLY A 363 -14.01 -17.23 -5.80
N ILE A 364 -13.42 -16.08 -6.18
CA ILE A 364 -13.09 -15.00 -5.24
C ILE A 364 -14.31 -14.28 -4.63
N PHE A 365 -15.47 -14.39 -5.27
CA PHE A 365 -16.66 -13.63 -4.86
C PHE A 365 -17.16 -14.00 -3.47
N SER A 366 -17.05 -15.27 -3.06
CA SER A 366 -17.40 -15.71 -1.70
C SER A 366 -16.48 -15.10 -0.64
N PHE A 367 -15.20 -14.93 -0.96
CA PHE A 367 -14.25 -14.21 -0.09
C PHE A 367 -14.66 -12.74 0.04
N ILE A 368 -14.97 -12.08 -1.07
CA ILE A 368 -15.42 -10.67 -1.08
C ILE A 368 -16.69 -10.50 -0.25
N ASP A 369 -17.69 -11.37 -0.41
CA ASP A 369 -18.93 -11.31 0.35
C ASP A 369 -18.71 -11.53 1.85
N SER A 370 -17.86 -12.48 2.22
CA SER A 370 -17.46 -12.73 3.61
C SER A 370 -16.77 -11.51 4.21
N LEU A 371 -15.86 -10.91 3.45
CA LEU A 371 -15.10 -9.74 3.89
C LEU A 371 -16.00 -8.51 4.01
N ALA A 372 -16.91 -8.30 3.07
CA ALA A 372 -17.89 -7.21 3.10
C ALA A 372 -18.78 -7.32 4.34
N ASN A 373 -19.35 -8.50 4.61
CA ASN A 373 -20.14 -8.75 5.81
C ASN A 373 -19.35 -8.49 7.10
N TYR A 374 -18.08 -8.91 7.12
CA TYR A 374 -17.18 -8.74 8.29
C TYR A 374 -16.87 -7.27 8.57
N THR A 375 -16.69 -6.44 7.52
CA THR A 375 -16.26 -5.05 7.66
C THR A 375 -17.38 -4.02 7.64
N ALA A 376 -18.62 -4.39 7.26
CA ALA A 376 -19.72 -3.47 6.97
C ALA A 376 -19.95 -2.40 8.05
N LYS A 377 -20.13 -2.82 9.31
CA LYS A 377 -20.41 -1.90 10.43
C LYS A 377 -19.22 -0.97 10.75
N ALA A 378 -18.00 -1.49 10.66
CA ALA A 378 -16.80 -0.67 10.87
C ALA A 378 -16.60 0.30 9.69
N ASN A 379 -16.91 -0.14 8.46
CA ASN A 379 -16.87 0.71 7.29
C ASN A 379 -17.89 1.87 7.38
N GLU A 380 -19.11 1.61 7.83
CA GLU A 380 -20.12 2.65 8.04
C GLU A 380 -19.61 3.77 8.98
N ARG A 381 -18.96 3.40 10.09
CA ARG A 381 -18.33 4.35 11.01
C ARG A 381 -17.18 5.10 10.35
N ASN A 382 -16.35 4.34 9.62
CA ASN A 382 -15.17 4.89 8.96
C ASN A 382 -15.54 5.94 7.91
N ILE A 383 -16.58 5.72 7.12
CA ILE A 383 -17.05 6.67 6.09
C ILE A 383 -17.61 7.94 6.73
N LYS A 384 -18.33 7.83 7.85
CA LYS A 384 -18.82 8.99 8.60
C LYS A 384 -17.67 9.82 9.17
N LEU A 385 -16.63 9.16 9.67
CA LEU A 385 -15.46 9.84 10.23
C LEU A 385 -14.55 10.43 9.14
N TRP A 386 -14.39 9.70 8.03
CA TRP A 386 -13.49 10.03 6.94
C TRP A 386 -14.22 10.05 5.59
N PRO A 387 -15.03 11.09 5.29
CA PRO A 387 -15.67 11.20 3.99
C PRO A 387 -14.63 11.35 2.88
N ILE A 388 -14.80 10.60 1.80
CA ILE A 388 -13.89 10.68 0.64
C ILE A 388 -14.31 11.87 -0.20
N LYS A 389 -13.40 12.81 -0.44
CA LYS A 389 -13.65 13.93 -1.34
C LYS A 389 -13.68 13.46 -2.80
N ILE A 390 -14.62 13.98 -3.59
CA ILE A 390 -14.82 13.60 -5.00
C ILE A 390 -13.53 13.76 -5.81
N GLU A 391 -12.78 14.85 -5.63
CA GLU A 391 -11.53 15.08 -6.34
C GLU A 391 -10.43 14.05 -6.06
N TRP A 392 -10.55 13.32 -4.96
CA TRP A 392 -9.59 12.29 -4.56
C TRP A 392 -10.06 10.88 -4.87
N ASN A 393 -11.35 10.67 -5.08
CA ASN A 393 -11.87 9.40 -5.56
C ASN A 393 -11.60 9.29 -7.08
N LYS A 394 -10.88 8.26 -7.47
CA LYS A 394 -10.59 7.94 -8.87
C LYS A 394 -11.22 6.62 -9.30
N ILE A 395 -12.13 6.09 -8.49
CA ILE A 395 -12.77 4.79 -8.68
C ILE A 395 -14.18 4.96 -9.26
N GLY A 396 -14.87 6.07 -8.91
CA GLY A 396 -16.23 6.38 -9.38
C GLY A 396 -17.32 5.82 -8.45
N ASP A 397 -17.00 5.64 -7.16
CA ASP A 397 -17.93 5.15 -6.14
C ASP A 397 -18.16 6.16 -5.00
N GLU A 398 -17.78 7.42 -5.19
CA GLU A 398 -17.81 8.50 -4.19
C GLU A 398 -19.21 8.75 -3.61
N GLU A 399 -20.25 8.61 -4.41
CA GLU A 399 -21.65 8.84 -4.01
C GLU A 399 -22.41 7.53 -3.70
N LYS A 400 -21.73 6.39 -3.77
CA LYS A 400 -22.36 5.08 -3.57
C LYS A 400 -22.41 4.70 -2.10
N THR A 401 -23.39 3.89 -1.74
CA THR A 401 -23.40 3.17 -0.47
C THR A 401 -22.26 2.15 -0.43
N PHE A 402 -22.01 1.58 0.75
CA PHE A 402 -21.02 0.50 0.88
C PHE A 402 -21.37 -0.69 -0.01
N ASP A 403 -22.63 -1.17 0.05
CA ASP A 403 -23.09 -2.33 -0.73
C ASP A 403 -23.00 -2.08 -2.24
N GLU A 404 -23.42 -0.89 -2.72
CA GLU A 404 -23.25 -0.50 -4.12
C GLU A 404 -21.80 -0.45 -4.55
N SER A 405 -20.89 -0.04 -3.66
CA SER A 405 -19.45 -0.01 -3.94
C SER A 405 -18.86 -1.42 -4.00
N VAL A 406 -19.33 -2.32 -3.14
CA VAL A 406 -18.96 -3.76 -3.17
C VAL A 406 -19.48 -4.42 -4.45
N ASP A 407 -20.73 -4.16 -4.85
CA ASP A 407 -21.28 -4.68 -6.09
C ASP A 407 -20.54 -4.15 -7.32
N MET A 408 -20.19 -2.86 -7.33
CA MET A 408 -19.38 -2.26 -8.38
C MET A 408 -18.01 -2.95 -8.49
N LEU A 409 -17.35 -3.18 -7.36
CA LEU A 409 -16.07 -3.89 -7.30
C LEU A 409 -16.19 -5.33 -7.81
N LYS A 410 -17.20 -6.09 -7.39
CA LYS A 410 -17.47 -7.45 -7.88
C LYS A 410 -17.73 -7.47 -9.38
N ASN A 411 -18.52 -6.52 -9.90
CA ASN A 411 -18.80 -6.38 -11.33
C ASN A 411 -17.53 -6.04 -12.12
N CYS A 412 -16.65 -5.21 -11.57
CA CYS A 412 -15.35 -4.93 -12.17
C CYS A 412 -14.52 -6.20 -12.30
N ILE A 413 -14.37 -6.96 -11.22
CA ILE A 413 -13.60 -8.22 -11.23
C ILE A 413 -14.17 -9.22 -12.23
N ARG A 414 -15.50 -9.41 -12.27
CA ARG A 414 -16.17 -10.33 -13.21
C ARG A 414 -15.86 -9.95 -14.66
N LYS A 415 -16.09 -8.68 -15.01
CA LYS A 415 -15.77 -8.16 -16.36
C LYS A 415 -14.29 -8.33 -16.70
N ARG A 416 -13.44 -8.17 -15.70
CA ARG A 416 -11.99 -8.28 -15.90
C ARG A 416 -11.54 -9.71 -16.18
N ILE A 417 -12.13 -10.70 -15.52
CA ILE A 417 -11.91 -12.13 -15.83
C ILE A 417 -12.26 -12.43 -17.28
N ASP A 418 -13.45 -12.03 -17.74
CA ASP A 418 -13.93 -12.26 -19.12
C ASP A 418 -13.03 -11.56 -20.15
N GLU A 419 -12.63 -10.32 -19.87
CA GLU A 419 -11.78 -9.54 -20.76
C GLU A 419 -10.37 -10.14 -20.87
N LEU A 420 -9.75 -10.52 -19.76
CA LEU A 420 -8.41 -11.12 -19.76
C LEU A 420 -8.39 -12.48 -20.42
N ASP A 421 -9.44 -13.30 -20.23
CA ASP A 421 -9.58 -14.57 -20.93
C ASP A 421 -9.53 -14.37 -22.45
N THR A 422 -10.21 -13.33 -22.93
CA THR A 422 -10.21 -12.99 -24.35
C THR A 422 -8.86 -12.41 -24.82
N LEU A 423 -8.26 -11.55 -24.03
CA LEU A 423 -7.03 -10.84 -24.41
C LEU A 423 -5.82 -11.77 -24.41
N ILE A 424 -5.68 -12.62 -23.38
CA ILE A 424 -4.55 -13.54 -23.25
C ILE A 424 -4.58 -14.59 -24.38
N LYS A 425 -5.75 -15.09 -24.72
CA LYS A 425 -5.92 -16.04 -25.87
C LYS A 425 -5.62 -15.43 -27.24
N LYS A 426 -5.54 -14.11 -27.35
CA LYS A 426 -5.20 -13.39 -28.58
C LYS A 426 -3.74 -12.96 -28.68
N LEU A 427 -2.93 -13.14 -27.61
CA LEU A 427 -1.51 -12.83 -27.61
C LEU A 427 -0.73 -13.82 -28.50
#